data_0100d9850a8f496df64216e6a28ba239
#
_entry.id   0100d9850a8f496df64216e6a28ba239
#
_cell.length_a   1.000
_cell.length_b   1.000
_cell.length_c   1.000
_cell.angle_alpha   90.00
_cell.angle_beta   90.00
_cell.angle_gamma   90.00
#
_symmetry.space_group_name_H-M   'P 1'
#
loop_
_entity.id
_entity.type
_entity.pdbx_description
1 polymer ?
#
loop_
_entity_poly.entity_id
_entity_poly.type
_entity_poly.pdbx_seq_one_letter_code
_entity_poly.pdbx_strand_id
1 'polypeptide(L)'
;MAMYALGLSVLQDVISYEKTQVKQVAYADDLKGAGKIIDLKKWWTLVNENGPIIGYTPNATKFILIVKPEHYDNGVRLFSGSGVIVTKDGQRHLGAVIGTEEFKAKYVGEKVSEWVKEVDVLSDMAKTEPHAAYSAFTHGLQHRWSFVKRTIPGISLLLRPLEESIRNISLPAVLRSHIIGDNVRELLTFPPRLGGMGITSPEKLADKENLNSINLTSSLTEKTIAQDANGETDQNAILELKKTISRDRQSAPVESLERLKGALLDDTVRRIHTAQETGASNWLTCLPIRAKGFSLNKQEFVDAVALRYGWPVEGIPKTCVCGAPNNVNHTMTCKRGGFVCIRHDEVRDVTASMLREVCRDVSSEPTLLPLDGEQLQYRTANIANEARVDVSARGFCTRGEKAFMDIRIFDPMAACHRGISLEAAHQRNEQEKIRAYGDRI
;
A
#
# COMPACT_ATOMS: atom_id res chain seq x y z
N MET A 1 -27.77 5.74 -19.38
CA MET A 1 -26.68 6.77 -19.25
C MET A 1 -26.61 7.66 -20.48
N ALA A 2 -26.33 7.17 -21.69
CA ALA A 2 -26.19 8.03 -22.90
C ALA A 2 -27.43 8.91 -23.20
N MET A 3 -28.64 8.38 -23.05
CA MET A 3 -29.88 9.14 -23.24
C MET A 3 -30.02 10.33 -22.28
N TYR A 4 -29.66 10.15 -21.01
CA TYR A 4 -29.67 11.26 -20.05
C TYR A 4 -28.59 12.31 -20.35
N ALA A 5 -27.39 11.89 -20.79
CA ALA A 5 -26.35 12.83 -21.16
C ALA A 5 -26.77 13.78 -22.30
N LEU A 6 -27.48 13.25 -23.31
CA LEU A 6 -28.01 14.04 -24.41
C LEU A 6 -29.19 14.93 -23.97
N GLY A 7 -30.17 14.37 -23.25
CA GLY A 7 -31.35 15.10 -22.82
C GLY A 7 -31.03 16.21 -21.81
N LEU A 8 -30.18 15.93 -20.82
CA LEU A 8 -29.85 16.92 -19.79
C LEU A 8 -29.02 18.09 -20.33
N SER A 9 -28.19 17.89 -21.36
CA SER A 9 -27.48 19.01 -22.00
C SER A 9 -28.47 19.98 -22.66
N VAL A 10 -29.46 19.44 -23.39
CA VAL A 10 -30.52 20.28 -23.99
C VAL A 10 -31.32 21.02 -22.91
N LEU A 11 -31.66 20.36 -21.80
CA LEU A 11 -32.35 21.02 -20.69
C LEU A 11 -31.49 22.14 -20.07
N GLN A 12 -30.19 21.92 -19.90
CA GLN A 12 -29.26 22.92 -19.38
C GLN A 12 -29.16 24.14 -20.32
N ASP A 13 -29.17 23.93 -21.64
CA ASP A 13 -29.11 24.98 -22.64
C ASP A 13 -30.41 25.83 -22.61
N VAL A 14 -31.58 25.17 -22.56
CA VAL A 14 -32.89 25.85 -22.43
C VAL A 14 -32.94 26.72 -21.14
N ILE A 15 -32.50 26.18 -20.01
CA ILE A 15 -32.49 26.92 -18.74
C ILE A 15 -31.48 28.08 -18.79
N SER A 16 -30.32 27.89 -19.44
CA SER A 16 -29.32 28.93 -19.59
C SER A 16 -29.78 30.07 -20.46
N TYR A 17 -30.57 29.79 -21.50
CA TYR A 17 -31.17 30.78 -22.36
C TYR A 17 -32.13 31.75 -21.59
N GLU A 18 -32.85 31.24 -20.58
CA GLU A 18 -33.71 32.02 -19.67
C GLU A 18 -32.93 32.92 -18.69
N LYS A 19 -31.63 33.08 -18.86
CA LYS A 19 -30.75 33.98 -18.10
C LYS A 19 -30.82 33.79 -16.58
N THR A 20 -30.99 32.57 -16.12
CA THR A 20 -30.84 32.27 -14.68
C THR A 20 -29.36 32.41 -14.29
N GLN A 21 -29.11 33.00 -13.11
CA GLN A 21 -27.74 33.11 -12.56
C GLN A 21 -27.33 31.86 -11.78
N VAL A 22 -27.84 30.69 -12.16
CA VAL A 22 -27.54 29.40 -11.53
C VAL A 22 -26.42 28.71 -12.28
N LYS A 23 -25.41 28.29 -11.54
CA LYS A 23 -24.38 27.38 -12.06
C LYS A 23 -24.94 25.96 -12.05
N GLN A 24 -24.89 25.29 -13.19
CA GLN A 24 -25.51 23.97 -13.37
C GLN A 24 -24.44 22.90 -13.59
N VAL A 25 -24.67 21.74 -13.01
CA VAL A 25 -23.84 20.54 -13.25
C VAL A 25 -24.76 19.33 -13.34
N ALA A 26 -24.55 18.50 -14.36
CA ALA A 26 -25.19 17.20 -14.47
C ALA A 26 -24.13 16.10 -14.30
N TYR A 27 -24.45 15.08 -13.51
CA TYR A 27 -23.67 13.86 -13.39
C TYR A 27 -24.60 12.65 -13.53
N ALA A 28 -24.49 11.97 -14.64
CA ALA A 28 -25.44 10.93 -15.05
C ALA A 28 -26.88 11.47 -15.11
N ASP A 29 -27.77 11.00 -14.24
CA ASP A 29 -29.15 11.44 -14.08
C ASP A 29 -29.35 12.52 -12.98
N ASP A 30 -28.30 12.83 -12.24
CA ASP A 30 -28.32 13.85 -11.18
C ASP A 30 -28.06 15.25 -11.73
N LEU A 31 -29.07 16.10 -11.73
CA LEU A 31 -28.96 17.52 -12.08
C LEU A 31 -28.81 18.37 -10.81
N LYS A 32 -27.90 19.34 -10.84
CA LYS A 32 -27.55 20.19 -9.71
C LYS A 32 -27.48 21.65 -10.12
N GLY A 33 -27.91 22.52 -9.22
CA GLY A 33 -27.82 23.95 -9.38
C GLY A 33 -27.21 24.63 -8.15
N ALA A 34 -26.37 25.63 -8.36
CA ALA A 34 -25.80 26.47 -7.31
C ALA A 34 -26.00 27.96 -7.65
N GLY A 35 -26.51 28.74 -6.71
CA GLY A 35 -26.78 30.14 -6.93
C GLY A 35 -27.57 30.80 -5.80
N LYS A 36 -28.11 32.01 -6.03
CA LYS A 36 -29.00 32.69 -5.09
C LYS A 36 -30.32 31.92 -4.99
N ILE A 37 -30.94 31.89 -3.81
CA ILE A 37 -32.17 31.13 -3.56
C ILE A 37 -33.31 31.48 -4.53
N ILE A 38 -33.46 32.75 -4.87
CA ILE A 38 -34.50 33.22 -5.80
C ILE A 38 -34.24 32.69 -7.22
N ASP A 39 -32.99 32.67 -7.66
CA ASP A 39 -32.60 32.12 -8.97
C ASP A 39 -32.74 30.59 -8.98
N LEU A 40 -32.42 29.92 -7.88
CA LEU A 40 -32.64 28.49 -7.72
C LEU A 40 -34.12 28.12 -7.75
N LYS A 41 -35.01 28.95 -7.22
CA LYS A 41 -36.47 28.73 -7.34
C LYS A 41 -36.91 28.82 -8.79
N LYS A 42 -36.48 29.86 -9.53
CA LYS A 42 -36.73 30.01 -10.96
C LYS A 42 -36.17 28.80 -11.75
N TRP A 43 -34.94 28.44 -11.48
CA TRP A 43 -34.29 27.26 -12.08
C TRP A 43 -35.08 25.96 -11.84
N TRP A 44 -35.55 25.73 -10.60
CA TRP A 44 -36.36 24.57 -10.26
C TRP A 44 -37.69 24.55 -11.03
N THR A 45 -38.35 25.69 -11.20
CA THR A 45 -39.57 25.82 -12.00
C THR A 45 -39.31 25.42 -13.45
N LEU A 46 -38.22 25.95 -14.06
CA LEU A 46 -37.84 25.61 -15.43
C LEU A 46 -37.49 24.13 -15.62
N VAL A 47 -36.84 23.52 -14.64
CA VAL A 47 -36.54 22.07 -14.65
C VAL A 47 -37.86 21.25 -14.65
N ASN A 48 -38.86 21.64 -13.87
CA ASN A 48 -40.14 20.94 -13.82
C ASN A 48 -40.97 21.12 -15.08
N GLU A 49 -40.91 22.29 -15.70
CA GLU A 49 -41.67 22.61 -16.91
C GLU A 49 -41.04 21.96 -18.16
N ASN A 50 -39.74 22.03 -18.31
CA ASN A 50 -39.05 21.59 -19.52
C ASN A 50 -38.52 20.14 -19.44
N GLY A 51 -38.20 19.64 -18.25
CA GLY A 51 -37.71 18.29 -18.06
C GLY A 51 -38.59 17.20 -18.67
N PRO A 52 -39.91 17.18 -18.40
CA PRO A 52 -40.80 16.18 -18.97
C PRO A 52 -40.82 16.16 -20.51
N ILE A 53 -40.58 17.28 -21.17
CA ILE A 53 -40.54 17.38 -22.64
C ILE A 53 -39.44 16.50 -23.24
N ILE A 54 -38.31 16.35 -22.50
CA ILE A 54 -37.19 15.53 -22.93
C ILE A 54 -37.14 14.16 -22.20
N GLY A 55 -38.25 13.80 -21.50
CA GLY A 55 -38.36 12.54 -20.77
C GLY A 55 -37.63 12.53 -19.39
N TYR A 56 -37.19 13.69 -18.88
CA TYR A 56 -36.65 13.85 -17.55
C TYR A 56 -37.72 14.35 -16.58
N THR A 57 -38.21 13.46 -15.72
CA THR A 57 -39.21 13.83 -14.72
C THR A 57 -38.55 13.98 -13.35
N PRO A 58 -38.37 15.24 -12.87
CA PRO A 58 -37.72 15.47 -11.58
C PRO A 58 -38.58 14.98 -10.43
N ASN A 59 -37.97 14.25 -9.49
CA ASN A 59 -38.65 13.82 -8.26
C ASN A 59 -38.36 14.82 -7.14
N ALA A 60 -39.31 15.69 -6.85
CA ALA A 60 -39.13 16.76 -5.84
C ALA A 60 -38.70 16.26 -4.46
N THR A 61 -39.14 15.06 -4.03
CA THR A 61 -38.78 14.50 -2.72
C THR A 61 -37.32 14.04 -2.63
N LYS A 62 -36.65 13.89 -3.77
CA LYS A 62 -35.21 13.60 -3.85
C LYS A 62 -34.34 14.85 -4.04
N PHE A 63 -34.98 15.99 -4.37
CA PHE A 63 -34.27 17.26 -4.45
C PHE A 63 -34.13 17.88 -3.06
N ILE A 64 -32.91 18.29 -2.74
CA ILE A 64 -32.59 18.86 -1.45
C ILE A 64 -31.92 20.21 -1.68
N LEU A 65 -32.50 21.25 -1.12
CA LEU A 65 -31.96 22.60 -1.10
C LEU A 65 -31.13 22.78 0.17
N ILE A 66 -29.84 22.92 0.01
CA ILE A 66 -28.92 23.22 1.11
C ILE A 66 -28.72 24.73 1.13
N VAL A 67 -29.03 25.37 2.24
CA VAL A 67 -28.90 26.82 2.43
C VAL A 67 -28.04 27.12 3.65
N LYS A 68 -27.44 28.31 3.68
CA LYS A 68 -26.79 28.80 4.89
C LYS A 68 -27.85 29.02 5.99
N PRO A 69 -27.50 28.85 7.28
CA PRO A 69 -28.46 29.01 8.39
C PRO A 69 -29.25 30.30 8.34
N GLU A 70 -28.61 31.44 8.02
CA GLU A 70 -29.24 32.76 7.92
C GLU A 70 -30.31 32.88 6.80
N HIS A 71 -30.33 31.94 5.86
CA HIS A 71 -31.24 31.92 4.73
C HIS A 71 -32.27 30.81 4.82
N TYR A 72 -32.32 30.03 5.91
CA TYR A 72 -33.17 28.85 6.04
C TYR A 72 -34.66 29.20 5.91
N ASP A 73 -35.16 30.17 6.68
CA ASP A 73 -36.58 30.54 6.68
C ASP A 73 -37.03 31.09 5.30
N ASN A 74 -36.15 31.83 4.64
CA ASN A 74 -36.39 32.30 3.28
C ASN A 74 -36.44 31.12 2.29
N GLY A 75 -35.56 30.16 2.41
CA GLY A 75 -35.57 28.93 1.60
C GLY A 75 -36.85 28.13 1.79
N VAL A 76 -37.26 27.88 3.02
CA VAL A 76 -38.53 27.19 3.35
C VAL A 76 -39.75 27.93 2.75
N ARG A 77 -39.78 29.25 2.89
CA ARG A 77 -40.88 30.06 2.34
C ARG A 77 -40.95 29.98 0.82
N LEU A 78 -39.83 30.16 0.13
CA LEU A 78 -39.78 30.19 -1.34
C LEU A 78 -40.05 28.81 -1.97
N PHE A 79 -39.67 27.73 -1.33
CA PHE A 79 -39.88 26.38 -1.81
C PHE A 79 -41.11 25.68 -1.20
N SER A 80 -41.92 26.43 -0.42
CA SER A 80 -43.17 25.92 0.09
C SER A 80 -44.06 25.37 -1.04
N GLY A 81 -44.65 24.19 -0.82
CA GLY A 81 -45.51 23.52 -1.80
C GLY A 81 -44.77 22.88 -2.99
N SER A 82 -43.45 23.00 -3.10
CA SER A 82 -42.68 22.42 -4.22
C SER A 82 -42.31 20.94 -4.02
N GLY A 83 -42.45 20.39 -2.80
CA GLY A 83 -41.98 19.06 -2.43
C GLY A 83 -40.48 18.95 -2.21
N VAL A 84 -39.69 20.01 -2.47
CA VAL A 84 -38.25 20.06 -2.25
C VAL A 84 -37.95 20.15 -0.75
N ILE A 85 -37.02 19.33 -0.27
CA ILE A 85 -36.59 19.34 1.13
C ILE A 85 -35.58 20.46 1.32
N VAL A 86 -35.79 21.37 2.28
CA VAL A 86 -34.88 22.45 2.63
C VAL A 86 -34.10 22.09 3.89
N THR A 87 -32.78 22.18 3.84
CA THR A 87 -31.91 21.93 5.01
C THR A 87 -30.87 23.04 5.17
N LYS A 88 -30.52 23.33 6.41
CA LYS A 88 -29.40 24.22 6.78
C LYS A 88 -28.20 23.46 7.30
N ASP A 89 -28.33 22.17 7.60
CA ASP A 89 -27.30 21.37 8.21
C ASP A 89 -26.37 20.79 7.14
N GLY A 90 -26.94 20.15 6.13
CA GLY A 90 -26.18 19.54 5.04
C GLY A 90 -26.85 18.30 4.46
N GLN A 91 -26.20 17.74 3.47
CA GLN A 91 -26.65 16.53 2.79
C GLN A 91 -25.48 15.71 2.28
N ARG A 92 -25.66 14.41 2.30
CA ARG A 92 -24.76 13.46 1.62
C ARG A 92 -24.87 13.65 0.10
N HIS A 93 -23.73 13.71 -0.57
CA HIS A 93 -23.65 13.95 -1.99
C HIS A 93 -22.57 13.11 -2.65
N LEU A 94 -22.93 12.19 -3.56
CA LEU A 94 -22.01 11.30 -4.28
C LEU A 94 -20.96 10.61 -3.38
N GLY A 95 -21.36 10.20 -2.18
CA GLY A 95 -20.44 9.57 -1.21
C GLY A 95 -19.58 10.53 -0.37
N ALA A 96 -19.65 11.84 -0.65
CA ALA A 96 -19.12 12.90 0.19
C ALA A 96 -20.26 13.64 0.91
N VAL A 97 -19.99 14.80 1.50
CA VAL A 97 -20.98 15.65 2.15
C VAL A 97 -20.78 17.11 1.80
N ILE A 98 -21.90 17.83 1.74
CA ILE A 98 -21.96 19.30 1.65
C ILE A 98 -22.81 19.77 2.83
N GLY A 99 -22.30 20.71 3.63
CA GLY A 99 -23.03 21.23 4.79
C GLY A 99 -22.12 21.86 5.82
N THR A 100 -22.64 21.97 7.06
CA THR A 100 -21.90 22.54 8.20
C THR A 100 -20.77 21.60 8.67
N GLU A 101 -19.85 22.14 9.47
CA GLU A 101 -18.75 21.36 10.05
C GLU A 101 -19.29 20.25 10.97
N GLU A 102 -20.38 20.50 11.70
CA GLU A 102 -21.05 19.52 12.57
C GLU A 102 -21.62 18.37 11.75
N PHE A 103 -22.28 18.67 10.61
CA PHE A 103 -22.83 17.65 9.71
C PHE A 103 -21.69 16.80 9.11
N LYS A 104 -20.62 17.45 8.68
CA LYS A 104 -19.40 16.80 8.18
C LYS A 104 -18.80 15.87 9.23
N ALA A 105 -18.59 16.39 10.45
CA ALA A 105 -17.99 15.62 11.55
C ALA A 105 -18.85 14.39 11.90
N LYS A 106 -20.18 14.55 11.95
CA LYS A 106 -21.12 13.45 12.18
C LYS A 106 -20.99 12.37 11.10
N TYR A 107 -21.03 12.75 9.83
CA TYR A 107 -20.93 11.79 8.73
C TYR A 107 -19.59 11.04 8.73
N VAL A 108 -18.48 11.77 8.89
CA VAL A 108 -17.15 11.15 8.93
C VAL A 108 -17.00 10.25 10.16
N GLY A 109 -17.54 10.66 11.33
CA GLY A 109 -17.54 9.86 12.55
C GLY A 109 -18.32 8.55 12.38
N GLU A 110 -19.48 8.57 11.71
CA GLU A 110 -20.24 7.36 11.37
C GLU A 110 -19.40 6.41 10.49
N LYS A 111 -18.73 6.96 9.46
CA LYS A 111 -17.85 6.17 8.58
C LYS A 111 -16.63 5.61 9.32
N VAL A 112 -16.02 6.39 10.16
CA VAL A 112 -14.89 5.94 10.99
C VAL A 112 -15.32 4.79 11.90
N SER A 113 -16.51 4.89 12.52
CA SER A 113 -17.05 3.82 13.36
C SER A 113 -17.31 2.52 12.58
N GLU A 114 -17.77 2.62 11.33
CA GLU A 114 -17.89 1.45 10.43
C GLU A 114 -16.52 0.82 10.15
N TRP A 115 -15.51 1.62 9.80
CA TRP A 115 -14.17 1.15 9.46
C TRP A 115 -13.41 0.58 10.66
N VAL A 116 -13.58 1.16 11.85
CA VAL A 116 -13.03 0.61 13.10
C VAL A 116 -13.55 -0.81 13.33
N LYS A 117 -14.84 -1.04 13.16
CA LYS A 117 -15.42 -2.40 13.26
C LYS A 117 -14.83 -3.37 12.23
N GLU A 118 -14.60 -2.90 11.00
CA GLU A 118 -13.95 -3.72 9.97
C GLU A 118 -12.49 -4.05 10.33
N VAL A 119 -11.77 -3.08 10.91
CA VAL A 119 -10.41 -3.29 11.44
C VAL A 119 -10.42 -4.31 12.57
N ASP A 120 -11.39 -4.24 13.50
CA ASP A 120 -11.51 -5.16 14.61
C ASP A 120 -11.75 -6.61 14.13
N VAL A 121 -12.68 -6.80 13.17
CA VAL A 121 -12.94 -8.12 12.55
C VAL A 121 -11.69 -8.68 11.89
N LEU A 122 -10.96 -7.84 11.15
CA LEU A 122 -9.72 -8.27 10.50
C LEU A 122 -8.63 -8.59 11.51
N SER A 123 -8.60 -7.86 12.63
CA SER A 123 -7.65 -8.09 13.74
C SER A 123 -7.93 -9.42 14.45
N ASP A 124 -9.19 -9.80 14.60
CA ASP A 124 -9.56 -11.13 15.12
C ASP A 124 -9.09 -12.25 14.17
N MET A 125 -9.27 -12.07 12.88
CA MET A 125 -8.74 -13.00 11.87
C MET A 125 -7.21 -13.09 11.94
N ALA A 126 -6.51 -11.99 12.19
CA ALA A 126 -5.04 -11.95 12.28
C ALA A 126 -4.49 -12.83 13.44
N LYS A 127 -5.28 -13.10 14.47
CA LYS A 127 -4.87 -14.00 15.58
C LYS A 127 -4.62 -15.44 15.11
N THR A 128 -5.25 -15.88 14.02
CA THR A 128 -5.10 -17.20 13.42
C THR A 128 -4.36 -17.19 12.10
N GLU A 129 -4.64 -16.22 11.25
CA GLU A 129 -4.15 -16.10 9.87
C GLU A 129 -3.52 -14.71 9.60
N PRO A 130 -2.40 -14.37 10.28
CA PRO A 130 -1.84 -13.00 10.21
C PRO A 130 -1.38 -12.60 8.80
N HIS A 131 -0.85 -13.52 7.98
CA HIS A 131 -0.44 -13.23 6.61
C HIS A 131 -1.64 -12.86 5.73
N ALA A 132 -2.73 -13.60 5.82
CA ALA A 132 -3.94 -13.30 5.07
C ALA A 132 -4.59 -11.99 5.53
N ALA A 133 -4.64 -11.74 6.84
CA ALA A 133 -5.16 -10.51 7.41
C ALA A 133 -4.32 -9.29 7.01
N TYR A 134 -2.99 -9.39 7.05
CA TYR A 134 -2.09 -8.36 6.56
C TYR A 134 -2.33 -8.03 5.08
N SER A 135 -2.43 -9.07 4.25
CA SER A 135 -2.69 -8.90 2.82
C SER A 135 -4.07 -8.27 2.56
N ALA A 136 -5.12 -8.72 3.27
CA ALA A 136 -6.46 -8.13 3.17
C ALA A 136 -6.48 -6.66 3.61
N PHE A 137 -5.70 -6.30 4.64
CA PHE A 137 -5.56 -4.91 5.07
C PHE A 137 -4.88 -4.06 4.00
N THR A 138 -3.70 -4.49 3.52
CA THR A 138 -2.87 -3.66 2.62
C THR A 138 -3.41 -3.57 1.20
N HIS A 139 -4.04 -4.60 0.68
CA HIS A 139 -4.61 -4.62 -0.68
C HIS A 139 -6.10 -4.25 -0.74
N GLY A 140 -6.80 -4.25 0.37
CA GLY A 140 -8.24 -4.02 0.43
C GLY A 140 -8.65 -2.93 1.41
N LEU A 141 -8.65 -3.25 2.70
CA LEU A 141 -9.30 -2.45 3.73
C LEU A 141 -8.78 -1.00 3.79
N GLN A 142 -7.46 -0.78 3.76
CA GLN A 142 -6.89 0.58 3.84
C GLN A 142 -7.26 1.50 2.67
N HIS A 143 -7.85 0.98 1.60
CA HIS A 143 -8.29 1.79 0.47
C HIS A 143 -9.74 2.28 0.61
N ARG A 144 -10.51 1.75 1.57
CA ARG A 144 -11.92 2.11 1.73
C ARG A 144 -12.14 3.56 2.14
N TRP A 145 -11.24 4.15 2.92
CA TRP A 145 -11.30 5.55 3.32
C TRP A 145 -10.63 6.52 2.34
N SER A 146 -10.04 6.02 1.26
CA SER A 146 -9.34 6.86 0.27
C SER A 146 -10.28 7.88 -0.39
N PHE A 147 -11.52 7.50 -0.70
CA PHE A 147 -12.49 8.41 -1.31
C PHE A 147 -12.82 9.57 -0.36
N VAL A 148 -13.12 9.27 0.89
CA VAL A 148 -13.49 10.27 1.91
C VAL A 148 -12.32 11.23 2.18
N LYS A 149 -11.09 10.72 2.30
CA LYS A 149 -9.88 11.56 2.43
C LYS A 149 -9.69 12.52 1.25
N ARG A 150 -9.99 12.08 0.04
CA ARG A 150 -9.80 12.88 -1.19
C ARG A 150 -10.89 13.91 -1.41
N THR A 151 -12.09 13.70 -0.90
CA THR A 151 -13.29 14.50 -1.22
C THR A 151 -13.76 15.41 -0.09
N ILE A 152 -13.38 15.13 1.15
CA ILE A 152 -13.82 15.92 2.30
C ILE A 152 -12.60 16.58 2.96
N PRO A 153 -12.51 17.91 2.95
CA PRO A 153 -11.37 18.63 3.53
C PRO A 153 -11.41 18.66 5.08
N GLY A 154 -10.21 18.75 5.69
CA GLY A 154 -10.04 19.01 7.12
C GLY A 154 -10.51 17.88 8.03
N ILE A 155 -10.39 16.63 7.60
CA ILE A 155 -10.88 15.47 8.35
C ILE A 155 -9.77 14.69 9.08
N SER A 156 -8.51 15.11 9.01
CA SER A 156 -7.38 14.35 9.60
C SER A 156 -7.64 13.99 11.06
N LEU A 157 -8.04 14.95 11.89
CA LEU A 157 -8.34 14.69 13.31
C LEU A 157 -9.54 13.76 13.52
N LEU A 158 -10.52 13.78 12.62
CA LEU A 158 -11.68 12.88 12.69
C LEU A 158 -11.31 11.42 12.38
N LEU A 159 -10.18 11.19 11.71
CA LEU A 159 -9.65 9.85 11.41
C LEU A 159 -8.77 9.28 12.53
N ARG A 160 -8.52 10.04 13.61
CA ARG A 160 -7.70 9.60 14.75
C ARG A 160 -8.19 8.29 15.39
N PRO A 161 -9.48 8.07 15.65
CA PRO A 161 -9.95 6.80 16.22
C PRO A 161 -9.64 5.59 15.33
N LEU A 162 -9.64 5.78 14.00
CA LEU A 162 -9.24 4.74 13.05
C LEU A 162 -7.72 4.47 13.13
N GLU A 163 -6.89 5.51 13.22
CA GLU A 163 -5.45 5.36 13.43
C GLU A 163 -5.13 4.65 14.74
N GLU A 164 -5.85 4.98 15.81
CA GLU A 164 -5.72 4.33 17.11
C GLU A 164 -6.11 2.85 17.07
N SER A 165 -7.19 2.49 16.37
CA SER A 165 -7.58 1.09 16.18
C SER A 165 -6.53 0.32 15.38
N ILE A 166 -5.98 0.90 14.30
CA ILE A 166 -4.89 0.30 13.54
C ILE A 166 -3.67 0.08 14.42
N ARG A 167 -3.24 1.11 15.17
CA ARG A 167 -2.03 1.09 16.00
C ARG A 167 -2.14 0.14 17.19
N ASN A 168 -3.28 0.18 17.89
CA ASN A 168 -3.40 -0.46 19.21
C ASN A 168 -4.10 -1.83 19.16
N ILE A 169 -4.80 -2.15 18.07
CA ILE A 169 -5.54 -3.40 17.90
C ILE A 169 -4.98 -4.20 16.73
N SER A 170 -4.98 -3.64 15.52
CA SER A 170 -4.60 -4.38 14.31
C SER A 170 -3.12 -4.74 14.27
N LEU A 171 -2.23 -3.77 14.47
CA LEU A 171 -0.79 -4.02 14.45
C LEU A 171 -0.36 -5.04 15.51
N PRO A 172 -0.77 -4.95 16.79
CA PRO A 172 -0.47 -5.99 17.77
C PRO A 172 -0.98 -7.39 17.39
N ALA A 173 -2.17 -7.47 16.81
CA ALA A 173 -2.75 -8.76 16.37
C ALA A 173 -1.94 -9.40 15.23
N VAL A 174 -1.51 -8.60 14.25
CA VAL A 174 -0.72 -9.05 13.08
C VAL A 174 0.72 -9.38 13.46
N LEU A 175 1.35 -8.56 14.33
CA LEU A 175 2.79 -8.59 14.61
C LEU A 175 3.14 -9.30 15.91
N ARG A 176 2.14 -9.66 16.73
CA ARG A 176 2.31 -10.16 18.09
C ARG A 176 3.22 -9.26 18.98
N SER A 177 3.25 -7.97 18.67
CA SER A 177 3.99 -6.98 19.45
C SER A 177 3.03 -6.22 20.33
N HIS A 178 3.31 -6.16 21.62
CA HIS A 178 2.40 -5.55 22.59
C HIS A 178 2.45 -4.02 22.60
N ILE A 179 3.54 -3.41 22.12
CA ILE A 179 3.72 -1.95 22.14
C ILE A 179 4.32 -1.49 20.81
N ILE A 180 3.57 -0.65 20.10
CA ILE A 180 4.03 -0.01 18.87
C ILE A 180 4.40 1.45 19.19
N GLY A 181 5.68 1.70 19.42
CA GLY A 181 6.22 3.06 19.61
C GLY A 181 6.10 3.91 18.35
N ASP A 182 6.24 5.22 18.47
CA ASP A 182 6.03 6.16 17.36
C ASP A 182 6.97 5.91 16.17
N ASN A 183 8.25 5.69 16.43
CA ASN A 183 9.24 5.39 15.40
C ASN A 183 8.94 4.09 14.66
N VAL A 184 8.47 3.05 15.38
CA VAL A 184 8.05 1.78 14.79
C VAL A 184 6.79 1.99 13.97
N ARG A 185 5.79 2.70 14.50
CA ARG A 185 4.56 3.01 13.75
C ARG A 185 4.87 3.77 12.46
N GLU A 186 5.79 4.73 12.51
CA GLU A 186 6.22 5.46 11.32
C GLU A 186 6.92 4.53 10.32
N LEU A 187 7.86 3.69 10.77
CA LEU A 187 8.54 2.70 9.93
C LEU A 187 7.54 1.79 9.21
N LEU A 188 6.52 1.29 9.92
CA LEU A 188 5.51 0.39 9.35
C LEU A 188 4.64 1.06 8.26
N THR A 189 4.58 2.42 8.21
CA THR A 189 3.86 3.13 7.15
C THR A 189 4.58 3.10 5.80
N PHE A 190 5.91 2.96 5.80
CA PHE A 190 6.68 2.97 4.57
C PHE A 190 6.40 1.73 3.71
N PRO A 191 6.56 1.83 2.38
CA PRO A 191 6.44 0.70 1.49
C PRO A 191 7.40 -0.44 1.88
N PRO A 192 7.05 -1.71 1.63
CA PRO A 192 7.93 -2.85 1.90
C PRO A 192 9.35 -2.71 1.32
N ARG A 193 9.49 -2.16 0.10
CA ARG A 193 10.78 -1.88 -0.54
C ARG A 193 11.66 -0.88 0.21
N LEU A 194 11.11 -0.10 1.12
CA LEU A 194 11.81 0.82 2.00
C LEU A 194 11.98 0.29 3.43
N GLY A 195 11.70 -0.99 3.66
CA GLY A 195 11.82 -1.63 4.97
C GLY A 195 10.55 -1.56 5.81
N GLY A 196 9.49 -0.89 5.35
CA GLY A 196 8.19 -0.84 6.03
C GLY A 196 7.28 -2.02 5.73
N MET A 197 5.99 -1.87 6.03
CA MET A 197 4.93 -2.85 5.73
C MET A 197 3.80 -2.26 4.88
N GLY A 198 3.86 -1.00 4.48
CA GLY A 198 2.83 -0.36 3.67
C GLY A 198 1.50 -0.12 4.40
N ILE A 199 1.48 -0.18 5.73
CA ILE A 199 0.29 0.07 6.55
C ILE A 199 0.21 1.57 6.83
N THR A 200 -0.44 2.29 5.92
CA THR A 200 -0.47 3.76 5.93
C THR A 200 -1.25 4.33 7.11
N SER A 201 -0.91 5.57 7.52
CA SER A 201 -1.68 6.29 8.53
C SER A 201 -2.79 7.10 7.86
N PRO A 202 -4.08 6.80 8.14
CA PRO A 202 -5.18 7.57 7.58
C PRO A 202 -5.19 9.03 8.04
N GLU A 203 -4.87 9.30 9.31
CA GLU A 203 -4.79 10.64 9.88
C GLU A 203 -3.73 11.48 9.18
N LYS A 204 -2.49 10.98 9.08
CA LYS A 204 -1.36 11.74 8.52
C LYS A 204 -1.47 12.01 7.02
N LEU A 205 -2.21 11.18 6.27
CA LEU A 205 -2.32 11.30 4.82
C LEU A 205 -3.53 12.10 4.34
N ALA A 206 -4.54 12.34 5.19
CA ALA A 206 -5.82 12.89 4.78
C ALA A 206 -5.70 14.23 4.07
N ASP A 207 -5.05 15.21 4.71
CA ASP A 207 -4.98 16.57 4.17
C ASP A 207 -4.15 16.64 2.89
N LYS A 208 -3.05 15.87 2.81
CA LYS A 208 -2.22 15.79 1.60
C LYS A 208 -2.98 15.15 0.44
N GLU A 209 -3.75 14.09 0.69
CA GLU A 209 -4.55 13.44 -0.35
C GLU A 209 -5.70 14.32 -0.83
N ASN A 210 -6.33 15.08 0.09
CA ASN A 210 -7.34 16.07 -0.26
C ASN A 210 -6.76 17.17 -1.14
N LEU A 211 -5.66 17.80 -0.72
CA LEU A 211 -4.97 18.83 -1.48
C LEU A 211 -4.58 18.36 -2.89
N ASN A 212 -4.00 17.17 -3.00
CA ASN A 212 -3.67 16.56 -4.29
C ASN A 212 -4.91 16.38 -5.18
N SER A 213 -6.05 15.98 -4.58
CA SER A 213 -7.32 15.84 -5.32
C SER A 213 -7.83 17.19 -5.81
N ILE A 214 -7.82 18.22 -4.97
CA ILE A 214 -8.20 19.59 -5.34
C ILE A 214 -7.33 20.08 -6.48
N ASN A 215 -6.01 19.98 -6.37
CA ASN A 215 -5.08 20.43 -7.41
C ASN A 215 -5.31 19.71 -8.75
N LEU A 216 -5.56 18.40 -8.73
CA LEU A 216 -5.83 17.62 -9.95
C LEU A 216 -7.14 18.00 -10.63
N THR A 217 -8.11 18.52 -9.89
CA THR A 217 -9.44 18.86 -10.41
C THR A 217 -9.66 20.37 -10.56
N SER A 218 -8.70 21.22 -10.19
CA SER A 218 -8.85 22.69 -10.17
C SER A 218 -9.29 23.24 -11.53
N SER A 219 -8.60 22.88 -12.59
CA SER A 219 -8.92 23.34 -13.95
C SER A 219 -10.35 22.94 -14.37
N LEU A 220 -10.78 21.71 -14.08
CA LEU A 220 -12.14 21.26 -14.35
C LEU A 220 -13.15 22.01 -13.47
N THR A 221 -12.83 22.24 -12.21
CA THR A 221 -13.67 22.96 -11.27
C THR A 221 -13.88 24.41 -11.72
N GLU A 222 -12.80 25.09 -12.13
CA GLU A 222 -12.85 26.47 -12.65
C GLU A 222 -13.75 26.58 -13.89
N LYS A 223 -13.62 25.67 -14.84
CA LYS A 223 -14.49 25.61 -16.04
C LYS A 223 -15.95 25.35 -15.66
N THR A 224 -16.18 24.43 -14.74
CA THR A 224 -17.53 24.16 -14.24
C THR A 224 -18.13 25.41 -13.59
N ILE A 225 -17.37 26.14 -12.79
CA ILE A 225 -17.80 27.40 -12.18
C ILE A 225 -18.04 28.48 -13.24
N ALA A 226 -17.19 28.55 -14.26
CA ALA A 226 -17.36 29.46 -15.39
C ALA A 226 -18.53 29.09 -16.30
N GLN A 227 -19.06 27.86 -16.20
CA GLN A 227 -20.06 27.28 -17.12
C GLN A 227 -19.56 27.26 -18.59
N ASP A 228 -18.24 27.03 -18.74
CA ASP A 228 -17.59 26.95 -20.05
C ASP A 228 -17.70 25.51 -20.61
N ALA A 229 -18.73 25.28 -21.40
CA ALA A 229 -18.97 23.99 -22.04
C ALA A 229 -17.96 23.65 -23.17
N ASN A 230 -17.34 24.66 -23.77
CA ASN A 230 -16.46 24.52 -24.92
C ASN A 230 -14.99 24.59 -24.56
N GLY A 231 -14.67 24.90 -23.30
CA GLY A 231 -13.30 25.00 -22.83
C GLY A 231 -12.56 23.66 -22.90
N GLU A 232 -11.51 23.58 -23.69
CA GLU A 232 -10.64 22.39 -23.68
C GLU A 232 -9.89 22.29 -22.36
N THR A 233 -9.90 21.12 -21.75
CA THR A 233 -9.10 20.83 -20.57
C THR A 233 -7.68 20.50 -21.02
N ASP A 234 -6.68 21.20 -20.48
CA ASP A 234 -5.29 20.87 -20.77
C ASP A 234 -4.92 19.51 -20.14
N GLN A 235 -5.08 18.47 -20.94
CA GLN A 235 -4.77 17.09 -20.56
C GLN A 235 -3.27 16.93 -20.24
N ASN A 236 -2.40 17.70 -20.91
CA ASN A 236 -0.96 17.64 -20.67
C ASN A 236 -0.60 18.22 -19.31
N ALA A 237 -1.18 19.35 -18.94
CA ALA A 237 -0.99 19.92 -17.60
C ALA A 237 -1.46 18.97 -16.49
N ILE A 238 -2.62 18.32 -16.67
CA ILE A 238 -3.11 17.32 -15.72
C ILE A 238 -2.17 16.12 -15.66
N LEU A 239 -1.64 15.66 -16.79
CA LEU A 239 -0.71 14.54 -16.85
C LEU A 239 0.60 14.87 -16.13
N GLU A 240 1.16 16.05 -16.33
CA GLU A 240 2.38 16.51 -15.65
C GLU A 240 2.16 16.66 -14.14
N LEU A 241 1.00 17.16 -13.72
CA LEU A 241 0.64 17.24 -12.31
C LEU A 241 0.51 15.82 -11.68
N LYS A 242 -0.09 14.87 -12.40
CA LYS A 242 -0.14 13.46 -11.96
C LYS A 242 1.26 12.87 -11.79
N LYS A 243 2.18 13.14 -12.73
CA LYS A 243 3.58 12.70 -12.65
C LYS A 243 4.29 13.32 -11.43
N THR A 244 4.07 14.62 -11.19
CA THR A 244 4.64 15.32 -10.03
C THR A 244 4.14 14.73 -8.73
N ILE A 245 2.82 14.57 -8.56
CA ILE A 245 2.24 13.92 -7.38
C ILE A 245 2.76 12.47 -7.21
N SER A 246 2.96 11.74 -8.31
CA SER A 246 3.53 10.39 -8.26
C SER A 246 4.98 10.39 -7.79
N ARG A 247 5.82 11.34 -8.28
CA ARG A 247 7.19 11.52 -7.80
C ARG A 247 7.24 11.86 -6.31
N ASP A 248 6.40 12.80 -5.87
CA ASP A 248 6.32 13.19 -4.45
C ASP A 248 5.88 12.04 -3.54
N ARG A 249 4.98 11.18 -4.03
CA ARG A 249 4.59 9.95 -3.30
C ARG A 249 5.72 8.93 -3.21
N GLN A 250 6.68 8.97 -4.11
CA GLN A 250 7.85 8.07 -4.10
C GLN A 250 9.00 8.65 -3.30
N SER A 251 9.27 9.96 -3.39
CA SER A 251 10.40 10.63 -2.72
C SER A 251 10.14 10.91 -1.24
N ALA A 252 8.94 11.38 -0.89
CA ALA A 252 8.62 11.75 0.50
C ALA A 252 8.84 10.62 1.53
N PRO A 253 8.48 9.34 1.25
CA PRO A 253 8.81 8.24 2.16
C PRO A 253 10.32 8.01 2.31
N VAL A 254 11.12 8.24 1.26
CA VAL A 254 12.59 8.09 1.30
C VAL A 254 13.18 9.15 2.22
N GLU A 255 12.80 10.42 2.05
CA GLU A 255 13.27 11.53 2.90
C GLU A 255 12.86 11.34 4.36
N SER A 256 11.63 10.86 4.60
CA SER A 256 11.13 10.57 5.94
C SER A 256 11.88 9.42 6.58
N LEU A 257 12.22 8.39 5.82
CA LEU A 257 13.01 7.26 6.29
C LEU A 257 14.43 7.69 6.67
N GLU A 258 15.08 8.54 5.88
CA GLU A 258 16.43 9.03 6.20
C GLU A 258 16.43 9.82 7.53
N ARG A 259 15.41 10.63 7.77
CA ARG A 259 15.24 11.31 9.06
C ARG A 259 15.01 10.32 10.20
N LEU A 260 14.16 9.31 9.97
CA LEU A 260 13.85 8.30 10.98
C LEU A 260 15.08 7.47 11.36
N LYS A 261 15.95 7.12 10.39
CA LYS A 261 17.20 6.38 10.63
C LYS A 261 18.07 7.04 11.68
N GLY A 262 18.12 8.38 11.72
CA GLY A 262 18.88 9.13 12.74
C GLY A 262 18.36 8.96 14.18
N ALA A 263 17.14 8.45 14.36
CA ALA A 263 16.53 8.18 15.67
C ALA A 263 16.48 6.68 16.02
N LEU A 264 17.01 5.81 15.15
CA LEU A 264 17.01 4.35 15.32
C LEU A 264 18.39 3.84 15.72
N LEU A 265 18.42 2.66 16.34
CA LEU A 265 19.67 1.96 16.63
C LEU A 265 20.34 1.46 15.33
N ASP A 266 21.66 1.44 15.28
CA ASP A 266 22.44 1.00 14.12
C ASP A 266 22.04 -0.40 13.62
N ASP A 267 21.80 -1.33 14.52
CA ASP A 267 21.30 -2.67 14.19
C ASP A 267 19.95 -2.63 13.46
N THR A 268 19.05 -1.75 13.88
CA THR A 268 17.74 -1.55 13.23
C THR A 268 17.92 -0.92 11.84
N VAL A 269 18.78 0.09 11.72
CA VAL A 269 19.10 0.72 10.44
C VAL A 269 19.69 -0.30 9.46
N ARG A 270 20.60 -1.16 9.93
CA ARG A 270 21.18 -2.21 9.11
C ARG A 270 20.14 -3.23 8.63
N ARG A 271 19.18 -3.61 9.48
CA ARG A 271 18.05 -4.49 9.08
C ARG A 271 17.15 -3.82 8.05
N ILE A 272 16.91 -2.52 8.19
CA ILE A 272 16.17 -1.75 7.18
C ILE A 272 16.91 -1.79 5.83
N HIS A 273 18.23 -1.60 5.81
CA HIS A 273 19.03 -1.71 4.59
C HIS A 273 18.92 -3.12 3.98
N THR A 274 19.02 -4.17 4.79
CA THR A 274 18.84 -5.56 4.32
C THR A 274 17.45 -5.76 3.71
N ALA A 275 16.41 -5.18 4.32
CA ALA A 275 15.05 -5.26 3.81
C ALA A 275 14.81 -4.46 2.51
N GLN A 276 15.69 -3.51 2.20
CA GLN A 276 15.66 -2.69 0.98
C GLN A 276 16.33 -3.37 -0.22
N GLU A 277 17.09 -4.44 -0.01
CA GLU A 277 17.71 -5.18 -1.09
C GLU A 277 16.69 -5.73 -2.07
N THR A 278 17.08 -5.85 -3.33
CA THR A 278 16.21 -6.29 -4.41
C THR A 278 15.59 -7.65 -4.08
N GLY A 279 14.27 -7.71 -4.09
CA GLY A 279 13.53 -8.94 -3.80
C GLY A 279 13.33 -9.27 -2.31
N ALA A 280 14.11 -8.69 -1.38
CA ALA A 280 14.07 -9.02 0.05
C ALA A 280 12.70 -8.80 0.71
N SER A 281 11.85 -7.97 0.14
CA SER A 281 10.52 -7.64 0.66
C SER A 281 9.37 -8.23 -0.17
N ASN A 282 9.64 -9.03 -1.21
CA ASN A 282 8.61 -9.55 -2.11
C ASN A 282 7.59 -10.46 -1.42
N TRP A 283 8.01 -11.20 -0.40
CA TRP A 283 7.14 -12.07 0.40
C TRP A 283 6.00 -11.30 1.10
N LEU A 284 6.19 -10.02 1.43
CA LEU A 284 5.15 -9.15 1.99
C LEU A 284 4.15 -8.65 0.93
N THR A 285 4.57 -8.55 -0.32
CA THR A 285 3.73 -8.03 -1.40
C THR A 285 3.06 -9.14 -2.23
N CYS A 286 3.48 -10.38 -2.00
CA CYS A 286 2.89 -11.55 -2.64
C CYS A 286 1.54 -11.90 -1.98
N LEU A 287 0.52 -12.20 -2.78
CA LEU A 287 -0.76 -12.67 -2.25
C LEU A 287 -0.60 -14.07 -1.63
N PRO A 288 -1.15 -14.33 -0.43
CA PRO A 288 -1.02 -15.60 0.27
C PRO A 288 -1.90 -16.71 -0.35
N ILE A 289 -1.54 -17.17 -1.54
CA ILE A 289 -2.28 -18.21 -2.27
C ILE A 289 -1.77 -19.59 -1.83
N ARG A 290 -2.52 -20.29 -0.98
CA ARG A 290 -2.15 -21.62 -0.44
C ARG A 290 -1.88 -22.65 -1.53
N ALA A 291 -2.70 -22.70 -2.57
CA ALA A 291 -2.53 -23.66 -3.67
C ALA A 291 -1.20 -23.50 -4.44
N LYS A 292 -0.53 -22.34 -4.30
CA LYS A 292 0.78 -22.05 -4.92
C LYS A 292 1.93 -22.05 -3.92
N GLY A 293 1.68 -22.39 -2.65
CA GLY A 293 2.71 -22.36 -1.61
C GLY A 293 3.14 -20.95 -1.17
N PHE A 294 2.39 -19.90 -1.52
CA PHE A 294 2.75 -18.51 -1.18
C PHE A 294 2.17 -18.04 0.16
N SER A 295 1.50 -18.91 0.89
CA SER A 295 0.91 -18.58 2.19
C SER A 295 1.84 -19.06 3.30
N LEU A 296 2.35 -18.13 4.08
CA LEU A 296 3.02 -18.45 5.34
C LEU A 296 1.98 -18.78 6.40
N ASN A 297 2.25 -19.80 7.20
CA ASN A 297 1.42 -20.07 8.38
C ASN A 297 1.62 -18.99 9.45
N LYS A 298 0.83 -19.09 10.52
CA LYS A 298 0.84 -18.09 11.59
C LYS A 298 2.22 -17.86 12.19
N GLN A 299 2.94 -18.92 12.51
CA GLN A 299 4.24 -18.81 13.15
C GLN A 299 5.31 -18.31 12.17
N GLU A 300 5.33 -18.86 10.95
CA GLU A 300 6.23 -18.44 9.89
C GLU A 300 6.12 -16.94 9.58
N PHE A 301 4.89 -16.42 9.49
CA PHE A 301 4.69 -14.99 9.21
C PHE A 301 5.20 -14.11 10.35
N VAL A 302 4.84 -14.45 11.60
CA VAL A 302 5.27 -13.67 12.78
C VAL A 302 6.78 -13.71 12.96
N ASP A 303 7.39 -14.87 12.79
CA ASP A 303 8.85 -15.03 12.90
C ASP A 303 9.58 -14.29 11.76
N ALA A 304 9.07 -14.34 10.53
CA ALA A 304 9.64 -13.58 9.41
C ALA A 304 9.61 -12.07 9.66
N VAL A 305 8.51 -11.56 10.23
CA VAL A 305 8.42 -10.14 10.62
C VAL A 305 9.34 -9.82 11.79
N ALA A 306 9.42 -10.69 12.80
CA ALA A 306 10.33 -10.51 13.92
C ALA A 306 11.80 -10.48 13.47
N LEU A 307 12.21 -11.39 12.59
CA LEU A 307 13.54 -11.40 11.97
C LEU A 307 13.83 -10.12 11.18
N ARG A 308 12.84 -9.64 10.42
CA ARG A 308 12.96 -8.41 9.62
C ARG A 308 13.31 -7.19 10.45
N TYR A 309 12.69 -7.06 11.64
CA TYR A 309 12.86 -5.89 12.51
C TYR A 309 13.80 -6.13 13.69
N GLY A 310 14.34 -7.34 13.84
CA GLY A 310 15.18 -7.70 14.97
C GLY A 310 14.43 -7.83 16.29
N TRP A 311 13.15 -8.12 16.22
CA TRP A 311 12.33 -8.38 17.40
C TRP A 311 12.58 -9.78 17.96
N PRO A 312 12.29 -10.02 19.24
CA PRO A 312 12.42 -11.35 19.82
C PRO A 312 11.56 -12.38 19.07
N VAL A 313 12.15 -13.53 18.76
CA VAL A 313 11.46 -14.69 18.21
C VAL A 313 11.13 -15.62 19.38
N GLU A 314 9.85 -15.98 19.52
CA GLU A 314 9.38 -16.88 20.58
C GLU A 314 9.78 -18.34 20.29
N GLY A 315 9.96 -19.12 21.36
CA GLY A 315 10.20 -20.56 21.26
C GLY A 315 11.63 -20.97 20.95
N ILE A 316 12.58 -20.04 20.81
CA ILE A 316 14.00 -20.38 20.66
C ILE A 316 14.51 -20.97 21.99
N PRO A 317 15.06 -22.21 21.99
CA PRO A 317 15.66 -22.81 23.18
C PRO A 317 16.78 -21.94 23.74
N LYS A 318 16.86 -21.80 25.07
CA LYS A 318 17.89 -20.96 25.73
C LYS A 318 19.33 -21.44 25.45
N THR A 319 19.50 -22.74 25.22
CA THR A 319 20.80 -23.35 24.99
C THR A 319 20.77 -24.10 23.67
N CYS A 320 21.77 -23.88 22.83
CA CYS A 320 21.96 -24.60 21.58
C CYS A 320 22.56 -25.99 21.85
N VAL A 321 22.38 -26.93 20.92
CA VAL A 321 23.00 -28.27 20.95
C VAL A 321 24.53 -28.24 21.02
N CYS A 322 25.17 -27.12 20.68
CA CYS A 322 26.61 -26.89 20.83
C CYS A 322 27.01 -26.51 22.28
N GLY A 323 26.05 -26.34 23.20
CA GLY A 323 26.27 -25.91 24.57
C GLY A 323 26.33 -24.38 24.79
N ALA A 324 26.33 -23.57 23.74
CA ALA A 324 26.35 -22.12 23.84
C ALA A 324 24.95 -21.52 24.12
N PRO A 325 24.88 -20.31 24.75
CA PRO A 325 23.63 -19.56 24.82
C PRO A 325 23.06 -19.34 23.41
N ASN A 326 21.75 -19.58 23.26
CA ASN A 326 21.09 -19.55 21.98
C ASN A 326 20.28 -18.26 21.78
N ASN A 327 20.38 -17.71 20.60
CA ASN A 327 19.60 -16.58 20.11
C ASN A 327 19.52 -16.67 18.57
N VAL A 328 18.76 -15.78 17.93
CA VAL A 328 18.60 -15.77 16.47
C VAL A 328 19.92 -15.79 15.74
N ASN A 329 20.88 -14.91 16.09
CA ASN A 329 22.17 -14.83 15.40
C ASN A 329 22.99 -16.11 15.57
N HIS A 330 22.96 -16.71 16.78
CA HIS A 330 23.63 -17.99 17.02
C HIS A 330 22.98 -19.11 16.20
N THR A 331 21.65 -19.21 16.23
CA THR A 331 20.91 -20.22 15.44
C THR A 331 21.21 -20.11 13.95
N MET A 332 21.31 -18.89 13.43
CA MET A 332 21.61 -18.62 12.01
C MET A 332 23.03 -18.97 11.59
N THR A 333 23.98 -19.09 12.54
CA THR A 333 25.42 -19.27 12.26
C THR A 333 26.03 -20.53 12.87
N CYS A 334 25.32 -21.24 13.75
CA CYS A 334 25.85 -22.41 14.45
C CYS A 334 26.00 -23.61 13.51
N LYS A 335 27.24 -24.08 13.35
CA LYS A 335 27.58 -25.22 12.48
C LYS A 335 27.12 -26.57 13.05
N ARG A 336 27.00 -26.70 14.40
CA ARG A 336 26.66 -27.97 15.05
C ARG A 336 25.16 -28.27 15.05
N GLY A 337 24.31 -27.24 14.93
CA GLY A 337 22.84 -27.39 14.93
C GLY A 337 22.26 -27.93 13.62
N GLY A 338 23.05 -28.04 12.57
CA GLY A 338 22.58 -28.51 11.24
C GLY A 338 21.72 -27.50 10.48
N PHE A 339 21.23 -26.47 11.14
CA PHE A 339 20.31 -25.49 10.54
C PHE A 339 20.92 -24.73 9.35
N VAL A 340 22.22 -24.45 9.40
CA VAL A 340 22.94 -23.79 8.29
C VAL A 340 22.89 -24.65 7.03
N CYS A 341 23.11 -25.96 7.15
CA CYS A 341 23.08 -26.89 6.01
C CYS A 341 21.64 -27.06 5.51
N ILE A 342 20.67 -27.31 6.39
CA ILE A 342 19.26 -27.48 6.03
C ILE A 342 18.77 -26.26 5.23
N ARG A 343 19.01 -25.06 5.73
CA ARG A 343 18.62 -23.82 5.05
C ARG A 343 19.28 -23.67 3.69
N HIS A 344 20.55 -24.01 3.59
CA HIS A 344 21.29 -23.97 2.32
C HIS A 344 20.69 -24.95 1.32
N ASP A 345 20.46 -26.19 1.73
CA ASP A 345 19.92 -27.25 0.89
C ASP A 345 18.51 -26.92 0.39
N GLU A 346 17.65 -26.35 1.24
CA GLU A 346 16.32 -25.91 0.83
C GLU A 346 16.38 -24.82 -0.26
N VAL A 347 17.25 -23.82 -0.12
CA VAL A 347 17.42 -22.76 -1.14
C VAL A 347 17.98 -23.36 -2.44
N ARG A 348 18.97 -24.26 -2.35
CA ARG A 348 19.52 -24.98 -3.49
C ARG A 348 18.43 -25.75 -4.24
N ASP A 349 17.64 -26.53 -3.52
CA ASP A 349 16.62 -27.41 -4.11
C ASP A 349 15.46 -26.62 -4.74
N VAL A 350 15.04 -25.53 -4.10
CA VAL A 350 14.06 -24.59 -4.69
C VAL A 350 14.64 -23.97 -5.98
N THR A 351 15.91 -23.52 -5.94
CA THR A 351 16.57 -22.94 -7.12
C THR A 351 16.64 -23.96 -8.26
N ALA A 352 17.04 -25.20 -7.98
CA ALA A 352 17.09 -26.25 -8.97
C ALA A 352 15.68 -26.59 -9.52
N SER A 353 14.65 -26.58 -8.67
CA SER A 353 13.26 -26.80 -9.11
C SER A 353 12.79 -25.70 -10.08
N MET A 354 13.03 -24.43 -9.75
CA MET A 354 12.69 -23.30 -10.62
C MET A 354 13.42 -23.38 -11.97
N LEU A 355 14.69 -23.75 -11.95
CA LEU A 355 15.49 -23.90 -13.19
C LEU A 355 14.97 -25.04 -14.07
N ARG A 356 14.46 -26.14 -13.48
CA ARG A 356 13.86 -27.26 -14.26
C ARG A 356 12.63 -26.84 -15.06
N GLU A 357 11.94 -25.77 -14.67
CA GLU A 357 10.81 -25.27 -15.43
C GLU A 357 11.21 -24.57 -16.74
N VAL A 358 12.42 -23.99 -16.81
CA VAL A 358 12.85 -23.13 -17.92
C VAL A 358 14.18 -23.56 -18.59
N CYS A 359 14.96 -24.40 -17.94
CA CYS A 359 16.28 -24.86 -18.40
C CYS A 359 16.31 -26.37 -18.65
N ARG A 360 17.37 -26.84 -19.32
CA ARG A 360 17.65 -28.26 -19.55
C ARG A 360 18.83 -28.72 -18.71
N ASP A 361 18.97 -30.05 -18.55
CA ASP A 361 20.11 -30.69 -17.86
C ASP A 361 20.42 -30.04 -16.48
N VAL A 362 19.38 -29.81 -15.69
CA VAL A 362 19.52 -29.24 -14.34
C VAL A 362 19.98 -30.33 -13.37
N SER A 363 21.13 -30.10 -12.76
CA SER A 363 21.74 -31.01 -11.79
C SER A 363 22.01 -30.29 -10.48
N SER A 364 21.69 -30.92 -9.36
CA SER A 364 22.08 -30.44 -8.01
C SER A 364 23.42 -31.08 -7.62
N GLU A 365 24.28 -30.29 -6.99
CA GLU A 365 25.64 -30.69 -6.54
C GLU A 365 26.51 -31.32 -7.63
N PRO A 366 26.59 -30.76 -8.86
CA PRO A 366 27.44 -31.32 -9.87
C PRO A 366 28.90 -31.21 -9.46
N THR A 367 29.65 -32.28 -9.62
CA THR A 367 31.11 -32.30 -9.40
C THR A 367 31.80 -31.51 -10.52
N LEU A 368 32.74 -30.66 -10.15
CA LEU A 368 33.60 -29.95 -11.07
C LEU A 368 34.83 -30.81 -11.38
N LEU A 369 35.42 -30.60 -12.54
CA LEU A 369 36.69 -31.29 -12.92
C LEU A 369 37.79 -30.93 -11.92
N PRO A 370 38.50 -31.93 -11.40
CA PRO A 370 39.64 -31.67 -10.51
C PRO A 370 40.79 -31.01 -11.30
N LEU A 371 41.48 -30.06 -10.66
CA LEU A 371 42.73 -29.54 -11.16
C LEU A 371 43.88 -30.48 -10.73
N ASP A 372 44.87 -30.70 -11.60
CA ASP A 372 46.00 -31.61 -11.30
C ASP A 372 46.72 -31.21 -10.02
N GLY A 373 46.86 -32.16 -9.09
CA GLY A 373 47.62 -31.99 -7.84
C GLY A 373 46.85 -31.26 -6.72
N GLU A 374 45.58 -31.02 -6.86
CA GLU A 374 44.81 -30.24 -5.89
C GLU A 374 44.32 -31.06 -4.69
N GLN A 375 44.58 -30.55 -3.48
CA GLN A 375 43.90 -30.97 -2.26
C GLN A 375 42.91 -29.87 -1.81
N LEU A 376 41.63 -30.15 -1.92
CA LEU A 376 40.60 -29.20 -1.54
C LEU A 376 40.44 -29.12 -0.01
N GLN A 377 40.83 -28.00 0.58
CA GLN A 377 40.56 -27.70 1.98
C GLN A 377 39.40 -26.71 2.10
N TYR A 378 38.25 -27.22 2.45
CA TYR A 378 37.09 -26.36 2.74
C TYR A 378 37.10 -25.89 4.19
N ARG A 379 36.93 -24.58 4.41
CA ARG A 379 36.64 -24.00 5.73
C ARG A 379 35.20 -24.21 6.19
N THR A 380 34.38 -24.92 5.41
CA THR A 380 32.95 -25.14 5.65
C THR A 380 32.69 -26.55 6.18
N ALA A 381 31.42 -26.86 6.51
CA ALA A 381 31.00 -28.17 6.97
C ALA A 381 31.10 -29.28 5.88
N ASN A 382 31.38 -28.92 4.64
CA ASN A 382 31.54 -29.86 3.54
C ASN A 382 32.92 -30.52 3.61
N ILE A 383 32.94 -31.84 3.77
CA ILE A 383 34.14 -32.68 3.87
C ILE A 383 34.42 -33.45 2.58
N ALA A 384 33.75 -33.16 1.49
CA ALA A 384 33.95 -33.85 0.20
C ALA A 384 35.34 -33.51 -0.40
N ASN A 385 36.03 -34.53 -0.88
CA ASN A 385 37.34 -34.40 -1.53
C ASN A 385 37.24 -33.83 -2.97
N GLU A 386 36.04 -33.55 -3.45
CA GLU A 386 35.77 -33.07 -4.80
C GLU A 386 35.13 -31.67 -4.78
N ALA A 387 35.55 -30.84 -5.73
CA ALA A 387 34.91 -29.55 -5.91
C ALA A 387 33.46 -29.73 -6.43
N ARG A 388 32.50 -29.13 -5.75
CA ARG A 388 31.09 -29.16 -6.15
C ARG A 388 30.56 -27.76 -6.11
N VAL A 389 29.67 -27.44 -7.05
CA VAL A 389 28.79 -26.25 -6.99
C VAL A 389 27.36 -26.68 -6.69
N ASP A 390 26.51 -25.78 -6.27
CA ASP A 390 25.20 -26.14 -5.77
C ASP A 390 24.24 -26.58 -6.88
N VAL A 391 24.22 -25.86 -8.02
CA VAL A 391 23.31 -26.16 -9.14
C VAL A 391 24.04 -25.91 -10.47
N SER A 392 23.77 -26.75 -11.47
CA SER A 392 24.09 -26.44 -12.85
C SER A 392 22.85 -26.56 -13.75
N ALA A 393 22.76 -25.71 -14.77
CA ALA A 393 21.66 -25.69 -15.70
C ALA A 393 22.13 -25.29 -17.10
N ARG A 394 21.56 -25.91 -18.16
CA ARG A 394 21.86 -25.57 -19.54
C ARG A 394 20.83 -24.61 -20.10
N GLY A 395 21.31 -23.51 -20.69
CA GLY A 395 20.47 -22.51 -21.35
C GLY A 395 19.93 -21.43 -20.42
N PHE A 396 20.51 -21.23 -19.24
CA PHE A 396 20.13 -20.17 -18.32
C PHE A 396 20.59 -18.78 -18.81
N CYS A 397 21.87 -18.59 -19.03
CA CYS A 397 22.42 -17.32 -19.53
C CYS A 397 22.37 -17.26 -21.06
N THR A 398 22.93 -18.28 -21.72
CA THR A 398 23.05 -18.39 -23.16
C THR A 398 22.53 -19.73 -23.63
N ARG A 399 21.84 -19.75 -24.78
CA ARG A 399 21.27 -20.97 -25.34
C ARG A 399 22.40 -21.99 -25.64
N GLY A 400 22.28 -23.17 -25.02
CA GLY A 400 23.23 -24.28 -25.25
C GLY A 400 24.42 -24.31 -24.28
N GLU A 401 24.73 -23.21 -23.59
CA GLU A 401 25.80 -23.17 -22.58
C GLU A 401 25.29 -23.69 -21.24
N LYS A 402 26.23 -24.26 -20.48
CA LYS A 402 25.95 -24.75 -19.11
C LYS A 402 26.39 -23.68 -18.10
N ALA A 403 25.45 -23.19 -17.32
CA ALA A 403 25.72 -22.28 -16.20
C ALA A 403 25.93 -23.10 -14.92
N PHE A 404 26.85 -22.66 -14.10
CA PHE A 404 27.11 -23.17 -12.76
C PHE A 404 26.75 -22.11 -11.73
N MET A 405 26.03 -22.51 -10.70
CA MET A 405 25.54 -21.62 -9.65
C MET A 405 26.01 -22.15 -8.30
N ASP A 406 26.56 -21.27 -7.50
CA ASP A 406 26.98 -21.56 -6.14
C ASP A 406 26.31 -20.58 -5.17
N ILE A 407 25.53 -21.10 -4.25
CA ILE A 407 24.65 -20.33 -3.35
C ILE A 407 25.40 -20.04 -2.06
N ARG A 408 25.48 -18.77 -1.72
CA ARG A 408 26.06 -18.33 -0.45
C ARG A 408 25.03 -17.63 0.40
N ILE A 409 24.66 -18.25 1.52
CA ILE A 409 23.78 -17.65 2.52
C ILE A 409 24.66 -17.18 3.69
N PHE A 410 24.58 -15.89 4.01
CA PHE A 410 25.30 -15.32 5.15
C PHE A 410 24.36 -14.46 5.99
N ASP A 411 24.69 -14.31 7.27
CA ASP A 411 23.98 -13.40 8.17
C ASP A 411 24.63 -12.01 8.11
N PRO A 412 23.96 -10.98 7.56
CA PRO A 412 24.49 -9.63 7.49
C PRO A 412 24.69 -8.99 8.88
N MET A 413 24.06 -9.55 9.93
CA MET A 413 24.17 -9.08 11.31
C MET A 413 25.32 -9.76 12.07
N ALA A 414 25.99 -10.75 11.47
CA ALA A 414 27.12 -11.43 12.07
C ALA A 414 28.28 -10.45 12.38
N ALA A 415 29.00 -10.70 13.46
CA ALA A 415 30.10 -9.83 13.92
C ALA A 415 31.15 -9.52 12.84
N CYS A 416 31.45 -10.49 11.96
CA CYS A 416 32.40 -10.33 10.85
C CYS A 416 31.89 -9.39 9.72
N HIS A 417 30.62 -9.05 9.71
CA HIS A 417 30.01 -8.18 8.69
C HIS A 417 29.56 -6.83 9.23
N ARG A 418 29.50 -6.63 10.57
CA ARG A 418 29.00 -5.38 11.18
C ARG A 418 29.80 -4.13 10.84
N GLY A 419 31.10 -4.27 10.64
CA GLY A 419 31.99 -3.15 10.35
C GLY A 419 32.08 -2.75 8.86
N ILE A 420 31.36 -3.42 7.96
CA ILE A 420 31.38 -3.16 6.51
C ILE A 420 29.98 -2.93 5.97
N SER A 421 29.86 -2.24 4.83
CA SER A 421 28.57 -2.07 4.15
C SER A 421 28.00 -3.42 3.69
N LEU A 422 26.68 -3.48 3.41
CA LEU A 422 26.06 -4.69 2.86
C LEU A 422 26.65 -5.03 1.51
N GLU A 423 26.84 -4.05 0.64
CA GLU A 423 27.48 -4.23 -0.66
C GLU A 423 28.90 -4.83 -0.53
N ALA A 424 29.73 -4.30 0.37
CA ALA A 424 31.05 -4.85 0.63
C ALA A 424 30.98 -6.28 1.19
N ALA A 425 29.96 -6.62 2.01
CA ALA A 425 29.75 -7.98 2.49
C ALA A 425 29.38 -8.94 1.35
N HIS A 426 28.51 -8.53 0.43
CA HIS A 426 28.18 -9.30 -0.77
C HIS A 426 29.40 -9.51 -1.65
N GLN A 427 30.12 -8.46 -2.02
CA GLN A 427 31.30 -8.51 -2.85
C GLN A 427 32.38 -9.43 -2.26
N ARG A 428 32.59 -9.37 -0.93
CA ARG A 428 33.55 -10.25 -0.25
C ARG A 428 33.16 -11.72 -0.36
N ASN A 429 31.88 -12.05 -0.16
CA ASN A 429 31.40 -13.42 -0.28
C ASN A 429 31.43 -13.93 -1.72
N GLU A 430 31.10 -13.09 -2.71
CA GLU A 430 31.25 -13.41 -4.13
C GLU A 430 32.67 -13.67 -4.55
N GLN A 431 33.63 -12.79 -4.20
CA GLN A 431 35.03 -12.96 -4.49
C GLN A 431 35.62 -14.21 -3.85
N GLU A 432 35.18 -14.60 -2.63
CA GLU A 432 35.62 -15.85 -2.00
C GLU A 432 35.20 -17.06 -2.87
N LYS A 433 34.03 -17.05 -3.47
CA LYS A 433 33.56 -18.11 -4.35
C LYS A 433 34.23 -18.10 -5.72
N ILE A 434 34.45 -16.93 -6.32
CA ILE A 434 35.19 -16.80 -7.58
C ILE A 434 36.63 -17.37 -7.43
N ARG A 435 37.29 -17.05 -6.32
CA ARG A 435 38.64 -17.62 -6.05
C ARG A 435 38.61 -19.13 -5.84
N ALA A 436 37.54 -19.68 -5.30
CA ALA A 436 37.43 -21.11 -5.07
C ALA A 436 37.12 -21.92 -6.33
N TYR A 437 36.43 -21.35 -7.30
CA TYR A 437 35.91 -22.10 -8.44
C TYR A 437 36.15 -21.47 -9.82
N GLY A 438 36.64 -20.21 -9.89
CA GLY A 438 36.77 -19.46 -11.15
C GLY A 438 37.63 -20.12 -12.19
N ASP A 439 38.73 -20.80 -11.77
CA ASP A 439 39.64 -21.49 -12.67
C ASP A 439 39.08 -22.84 -13.19
N ARG A 440 37.88 -23.26 -12.77
CA ARG A 440 37.25 -24.56 -13.07
C ARG A 440 35.99 -24.44 -13.95
N ILE A 441 35.52 -23.23 -14.15
CA ILE A 441 34.30 -22.87 -14.88
C ILE A 441 34.67 -22.04 -16.11
#